data_51ab54530a3efb986556357d12cfb7d4
#
_entry.id   51ab54530a3efb986556357d12cfb7d4
#
_cell.length_a   1.000
_cell.length_b   1.000
_cell.length_c   1.000
_cell.angle_alpha   90.00
_cell.angle_beta   90.00
_cell.angle_gamma   90.00
#
_symmetry.space_group_name_H-M   'P 1'
#
loop_
_entity.id
_entity.type
_entity.pdbx_description
1 polymer ?
#
loop_
_entity_poly.entity_id
_entity_poly.type
_entity_poly.pdbx_seq_one_letter_code
_entity_poly.pdbx_strand_id
1 'polypeptide(L)'
;DQYTDQPERFLAGEFVREKAIAAVREEVPYAIAVLVDSFEESERLIRIRATIYVERDGQKGILIGKGGSVLKKIGTDARLEMEQLLATKVFLELHVKVQHDWRDRAALVRQLDWRRQLESIADRKSDIGEE
;
A
#
# COMPACT_ATOMS: atom_id res chain seq x y z
N ASP A 1 -15.00 -1.05 13.04
CA ASP A 1 -15.83 0.02 12.48
C ASP A 1 -15.73 0.05 10.97
N GLN A 2 -16.89 0.07 10.31
CA GLN A 2 -16.95 -0.02 8.85
C GLN A 2 -16.37 1.19 8.14
N TYR A 3 -16.27 2.32 8.83
CA TYR A 3 -15.80 3.56 8.21
C TYR A 3 -14.30 3.80 8.38
N THR A 4 -13.63 3.02 9.22
CA THR A 4 -12.23 3.26 9.54
C THR A 4 -11.25 2.47 8.69
N ASP A 5 -11.65 1.30 8.16
CA ASP A 5 -10.71 0.48 7.43
C ASP A 5 -10.28 1.10 6.10
N GLN A 6 -11.12 1.93 5.47
CA GLN A 6 -10.77 2.56 4.21
C GLN A 6 -9.64 3.58 4.36
N PRO A 7 -9.71 4.52 5.33
CA PRO A 7 -8.57 5.40 5.57
C PRO A 7 -7.32 4.63 6.02
N GLU A 8 -7.49 3.61 6.85
CA GLU A 8 -6.37 2.80 7.30
C GLU A 8 -5.73 2.04 6.15
N ARG A 9 -6.54 1.53 5.24
CA ARG A 9 -6.06 0.86 4.05
C ARG A 9 -5.22 1.82 3.19
N PHE A 10 -5.70 3.03 3.00
CA PHE A 10 -4.96 4.05 2.27
C PHE A 10 -3.62 4.35 2.95
N LEU A 11 -3.65 4.53 4.26
CA LEU A 11 -2.45 4.80 5.04
C LEU A 11 -1.44 3.65 4.93
N ALA A 12 -1.93 2.42 4.94
CA ALA A 12 -1.05 1.26 4.78
C ALA A 12 -0.26 1.35 3.48
N GLY A 13 -0.93 1.69 2.40
CA GLY A 13 -0.27 1.87 1.11
C GLY A 13 0.76 2.97 1.15
N GLU A 14 0.44 4.08 1.82
CA GLU A 14 1.37 5.20 1.93
C GLU A 14 2.57 4.88 2.81
N PHE A 15 2.39 4.11 3.87
CA PHE A 15 3.52 3.64 4.67
C PHE A 15 4.48 2.78 3.84
N VAL A 16 3.92 1.83 3.09
CA VAL A 16 4.73 0.98 2.23
C VAL A 16 5.47 1.84 1.20
N ARG A 17 4.76 2.77 0.58
CA ARG A 17 5.35 3.64 -0.44
C ARG A 17 6.48 4.47 0.14
N GLU A 18 6.28 5.04 1.31
CA GLU A 18 7.32 5.82 1.99
C GLU A 18 8.57 4.99 2.24
N LYS A 19 8.40 3.78 2.76
CA LYS A 19 9.55 2.91 3.05
C LYS A 19 10.25 2.45 1.78
N ALA A 20 9.48 2.20 0.72
CA ALA A 20 10.06 1.82 -0.56
C ALA A 20 10.90 2.97 -1.14
N ILE A 21 10.36 4.18 -1.12
CA ILE A 21 11.08 5.36 -1.62
C ILE A 21 12.35 5.58 -0.79
N ALA A 22 12.26 5.49 0.52
CA ALA A 22 13.41 5.68 1.40
C ALA A 22 14.52 4.66 1.12
N ALA A 23 14.12 3.42 0.82
CA ALA A 23 15.08 2.34 0.58
C ALA A 23 15.84 2.51 -0.74
N VAL A 24 15.22 3.11 -1.75
CA VAL A 24 15.79 3.16 -3.10
C VAL A 24 15.80 4.56 -3.71
N ARG A 25 15.71 5.58 -2.88
CA ARG A 25 15.52 6.95 -3.34
C ARG A 25 16.56 7.45 -4.33
N GLU A 26 17.77 6.92 -4.27
CA GLU A 26 18.83 7.35 -5.17
C GLU A 26 18.74 6.69 -6.54
N GLU A 27 18.11 5.52 -6.60
CA GLU A 27 18.02 4.75 -7.84
C GLU A 27 16.66 4.87 -8.50
N VAL A 28 15.58 4.96 -7.71
CA VAL A 28 14.22 4.93 -8.27
C VAL A 28 13.33 5.96 -7.58
N PRO A 29 13.71 7.23 -7.56
CA PRO A 29 13.04 8.21 -6.67
C PRO A 29 11.58 8.50 -7.03
N TYR A 30 11.18 8.36 -8.28
CA TYR A 30 9.85 8.80 -8.69
C TYR A 30 8.98 7.72 -9.28
N ALA A 31 9.50 6.52 -9.42
CA ALA A 31 8.83 5.48 -10.20
C ALA A 31 8.21 4.40 -9.32
N ILE A 32 7.57 4.81 -8.23
CA ILE A 32 6.98 3.86 -7.29
C ILE A 32 5.54 4.24 -7.00
N ALA A 33 4.64 3.29 -7.20
CA ALA A 33 3.25 3.39 -6.77
C ALA A 33 2.93 2.14 -5.97
N VAL A 34 2.02 2.25 -5.03
CA VAL A 34 1.61 1.11 -4.20
C VAL A 34 0.10 1.00 -4.22
N LEU A 35 -0.38 -0.21 -4.42
CA LEU A 35 -1.80 -0.52 -4.35
C LEU A 35 -2.01 -1.57 -3.28
N VAL A 36 -2.92 -1.31 -2.37
CA VAL A 36 -3.28 -2.28 -1.35
C VAL A 36 -4.32 -3.21 -1.95
N ASP A 37 -3.94 -4.47 -2.13
CA ASP A 37 -4.81 -5.46 -2.79
C ASP A 37 -5.87 -5.99 -1.84
N SER A 38 -5.51 -6.16 -0.57
CA SER A 38 -6.48 -6.61 0.42
C SER A 38 -6.10 -6.08 1.80
N PHE A 39 -7.11 -5.83 2.60
CA PHE A 39 -6.96 -5.33 3.95
C PHE A 39 -8.05 -6.02 4.78
N GLU A 40 -7.65 -7.00 5.59
CA GLU A 40 -8.59 -7.82 6.34
C GLU A 40 -8.33 -7.70 7.83
N GLU A 41 -9.31 -7.21 8.55
CA GLU A 41 -9.21 -7.07 10.00
C GLU A 41 -9.84 -8.27 10.70
N SER A 42 -9.14 -8.77 11.70
CA SER A 42 -9.71 -9.72 12.64
C SER A 42 -9.42 -9.19 14.05
N GLU A 43 -9.83 -9.94 15.06
CA GLU A 43 -9.74 -9.48 16.44
C GLU A 43 -8.32 -9.10 16.87
N ARG A 44 -7.33 -9.86 16.40
CA ARG A 44 -5.95 -9.68 16.88
C ARG A 44 -4.94 -9.49 15.79
N LEU A 45 -5.39 -9.39 14.55
CA LEU A 45 -4.48 -9.36 13.42
C LEU A 45 -5.11 -8.63 12.26
N ILE A 46 -4.32 -7.80 11.62
CA ILE A 46 -4.70 -7.20 10.34
C ILE A 46 -3.82 -7.82 9.28
N ARG A 47 -4.43 -8.38 8.25
CA ARG A 47 -3.71 -8.95 7.11
C ARG A 47 -3.78 -7.99 5.94
N ILE A 48 -2.63 -7.63 5.43
CA ILE A 48 -2.52 -6.65 4.35
C ILE A 48 -1.69 -7.26 3.24
N ARG A 49 -2.22 -7.17 2.02
CA ARG A 49 -1.45 -7.52 0.82
C ARG A 49 -1.37 -6.29 -0.04
N ALA A 50 -0.17 -5.98 -0.49
CA ALA A 50 0.05 -4.78 -1.30
C ALA A 50 1.04 -5.08 -2.41
N THR A 51 0.88 -4.38 -3.51
CA THR A 51 1.75 -4.48 -4.67
C THR A 51 2.44 -3.15 -4.90
N ILE A 52 3.76 -3.21 -5.04
CA ILE A 52 4.57 -2.06 -5.39
C ILE A 52 4.78 -2.11 -6.90
N TYR A 53 4.42 -1.04 -7.58
CA TYR A 53 4.57 -0.95 -9.04
C TYR A 53 5.78 -0.11 -9.39
N VAL A 54 6.57 -0.62 -10.30
CA VAL A 54 7.71 0.10 -10.89
C VAL A 54 7.59 0.04 -12.40
N GLU A 55 8.38 0.86 -13.08
CA GLU A 55 8.27 1.03 -14.51
C GLU A 55 9.12 0.05 -15.31
N ARG A 56 10.23 -0.41 -14.72
CA ARG A 56 11.22 -1.20 -15.44
C ARG A 56 11.73 -2.38 -14.61
N ASP A 57 12.18 -3.41 -15.29
CA ASP A 57 12.70 -4.62 -14.64
C ASP A 57 13.88 -4.34 -13.73
N GLY A 58 14.77 -3.44 -14.12
CA GLY A 58 15.91 -3.08 -13.29
C GLY A 58 15.49 -2.48 -11.96
N GLN A 59 14.41 -1.70 -11.98
CA GLN A 59 13.87 -1.08 -10.76
C GLN A 59 13.29 -2.14 -9.85
N LYS A 60 12.63 -3.14 -10.41
CA LYS A 60 12.12 -4.26 -9.62
C LYS A 60 13.25 -4.97 -8.90
N GLY A 61 14.34 -5.23 -9.60
CA GLY A 61 15.50 -5.87 -9.01
C GLY A 61 16.06 -5.09 -7.83
N ILE A 62 16.12 -3.77 -7.96
CA ILE A 62 16.61 -2.90 -6.90
C ILE A 62 15.70 -2.99 -5.67
N LEU A 63 14.39 -2.96 -5.88
CA LEU A 63 13.42 -3.03 -4.79
C LEU A 63 13.44 -4.37 -4.06
N ILE A 64 13.65 -5.43 -4.79
CA ILE A 64 13.73 -6.76 -4.17
C ILE A 64 15.04 -6.91 -3.43
N GLY A 65 16.13 -6.49 -4.07
CA GLY A 65 17.46 -6.62 -3.49
C GLY A 65 17.97 -8.06 -3.50
N LYS A 66 19.20 -8.22 -3.08
CA LYS A 66 19.84 -9.53 -3.06
C LYS A 66 19.12 -10.43 -2.05
N GLY A 67 18.61 -11.56 -2.56
CA GLY A 67 17.89 -12.50 -1.70
C GLY A 67 16.62 -11.95 -1.09
N GLY A 68 16.08 -10.89 -1.67
CA GLY A 68 14.86 -10.27 -1.16
C GLY A 68 15.08 -9.34 0.02
N SER A 69 16.33 -8.98 0.29
CA SER A 69 16.68 -8.24 1.51
C SER A 69 16.06 -6.85 1.58
N VAL A 70 16.01 -6.14 0.45
CA VAL A 70 15.44 -4.79 0.43
C VAL A 70 13.94 -4.83 0.65
N LEU A 71 13.26 -5.73 -0.06
CA LEU A 71 11.81 -5.87 0.08
C LEU A 71 11.44 -6.29 1.50
N LYS A 72 12.22 -7.18 2.09
CA LYS A 72 11.99 -7.60 3.48
C LYS A 72 12.11 -6.43 4.45
N LYS A 73 13.10 -5.58 4.25
CA LYS A 73 13.28 -4.41 5.10
C LYS A 73 12.12 -3.43 4.94
N ILE A 74 11.70 -3.19 3.72
CA ILE A 74 10.54 -2.32 3.45
C ILE A 74 9.33 -2.85 4.20
N GLY A 75 9.06 -4.14 4.08
CA GLY A 75 7.93 -4.76 4.75
C GLY A 75 8.00 -4.67 6.25
N THR A 76 9.17 -4.93 6.81
CA THR A 76 9.36 -4.88 8.26
C THR A 76 9.16 -3.46 8.79
N ASP A 77 9.78 -2.48 8.14
CA ASP A 77 9.68 -1.10 8.59
C ASP A 77 8.24 -0.57 8.49
N ALA A 78 7.57 -0.88 7.40
CA ALA A 78 6.18 -0.46 7.22
C ALA A 78 5.26 -1.16 8.23
N ARG A 79 5.46 -2.45 8.42
CA ARG A 79 4.65 -3.23 9.36
C ARG A 79 4.76 -2.70 10.78
N LEU A 80 5.98 -2.42 11.23
CA LEU A 80 6.19 -1.95 12.58
C LEU A 80 5.53 -0.59 12.83
N GLU A 81 5.59 0.30 11.86
CA GLU A 81 4.91 1.59 12.00
C GLU A 81 3.41 1.42 12.02
N MET A 82 2.89 0.54 11.16
CA MET A 82 1.45 0.28 11.16
C MET A 82 0.99 -0.34 12.47
N GLU A 83 1.78 -1.23 13.05
CA GLU A 83 1.43 -1.84 14.34
C GLU A 83 1.36 -0.80 15.44
N GLN A 84 2.25 0.17 15.41
CA GLN A 84 2.21 1.26 16.38
C GLN A 84 0.97 2.12 16.21
N LEU A 85 0.65 2.45 14.97
CA LEU A 85 -0.48 3.32 14.70
C LEU A 85 -1.82 2.64 15.00
N LEU A 86 -1.95 1.37 14.60
CA LEU A 86 -3.21 0.64 14.69
C LEU A 86 -3.37 -0.11 16.00
N ALA A 87 -2.33 -0.15 16.81
CA ALA A 87 -2.32 -0.84 18.11
C ALA A 87 -2.72 -2.30 18.01
N THR A 88 -2.28 -2.97 16.94
CA THR A 88 -2.56 -4.39 16.74
C THR A 88 -1.46 -4.99 15.87
N LYS A 89 -1.41 -6.31 15.84
CA LYS A 89 -0.44 -7.00 15.00
C LYS A 89 -0.83 -6.92 13.54
N VAL A 90 0.17 -6.81 12.68
CA VAL A 90 -0.03 -6.69 11.24
C VAL A 90 0.79 -7.77 10.53
N PHE A 91 0.14 -8.49 9.64
CA PHE A 91 0.80 -9.36 8.68
C PHE A 91 0.80 -8.65 7.34
N LEU A 92 1.98 -8.33 6.82
CA LEU A 92 2.10 -7.57 5.58
C LEU A 92 2.82 -8.42 4.54
N GLU A 93 2.15 -8.62 3.42
CA GLU A 93 2.70 -9.35 2.29
C GLU A 93 2.88 -8.37 1.14
N LEU A 94 4.09 -8.31 0.60
CA LEU A 94 4.43 -7.37 -0.47
C LEU A 94 4.82 -8.11 -1.74
N HIS A 95 4.38 -7.57 -2.87
CA HIS A 95 4.80 -8.02 -4.19
C HIS A 95 5.30 -6.82 -4.98
N VAL A 96 6.19 -7.06 -5.92
CA VAL A 96 6.67 -6.01 -6.82
C VAL A 96 6.31 -6.41 -8.24
N LYS A 97 5.68 -5.51 -8.97
CA LYS A 97 5.30 -5.74 -10.37
C LYS A 97 5.83 -4.63 -11.25
N VAL A 98 6.23 -5.00 -12.45
CA VAL A 98 6.63 -4.03 -13.47
C VAL A 98 5.38 -3.68 -14.28
N GLN A 99 5.12 -2.39 -14.39
CA GLN A 99 4.02 -1.89 -15.21
C GLN A 99 4.58 -0.78 -16.08
N HIS A 100 4.82 -1.10 -17.34
CA HIS A 100 5.40 -0.14 -18.26
C HIS A 100 4.47 1.07 -18.41
N ASP A 101 5.08 2.24 -18.45
CA ASP A 101 4.37 3.49 -18.63
C ASP A 101 3.40 3.84 -17.50
N TRP A 102 3.55 3.19 -16.33
CA TRP A 102 2.65 3.51 -15.22
C TRP A 102 2.84 4.94 -14.75
N ARG A 103 4.02 5.54 -15.03
CA ARG A 103 4.27 6.91 -14.62
C ARG A 103 3.19 7.86 -15.16
N ASP A 104 2.76 7.61 -16.39
CA ASP A 104 1.66 8.38 -16.96
C ASP A 104 0.33 8.05 -16.31
N ARG A 105 0.27 6.91 -15.63
CA ARG A 105 -0.94 6.43 -14.97
C ARG A 105 -0.86 6.51 -13.45
N ALA A 106 0.30 6.89 -12.90
CA ALA A 106 0.51 6.85 -11.45
C ALA A 106 -0.54 7.67 -10.72
N ALA A 107 -0.77 8.90 -11.19
CA ALA A 107 -1.76 9.76 -10.58
C ALA A 107 -3.16 9.16 -10.73
N LEU A 108 -3.43 8.54 -11.89
CA LEU A 108 -4.73 7.92 -12.14
C LEU A 108 -4.95 6.73 -11.23
N VAL A 109 -3.94 5.88 -11.07
CA VAL A 109 -4.04 4.71 -10.19
C VAL A 109 -4.34 5.14 -8.76
N ARG A 110 -3.58 6.11 -8.26
CA ARG A 110 -3.79 6.62 -6.91
C ARG A 110 -5.15 7.29 -6.78
N GLN A 111 -5.54 8.04 -7.78
CA GLN A 111 -6.82 8.71 -7.80
C GLN A 111 -7.98 7.72 -7.81
N LEU A 112 -7.85 6.64 -8.59
CA LEU A 112 -8.88 5.61 -8.63
C LEU A 112 -9.01 4.88 -7.31
N ASP A 113 -7.89 4.57 -6.67
CA ASP A 113 -7.91 3.92 -5.38
C ASP A 113 -8.55 4.83 -4.33
N TRP A 114 -8.16 6.09 -4.32
CA TRP A 114 -8.70 7.11 -3.44
C TRP A 114 -10.20 7.30 -3.66
N ARG A 115 -10.59 7.39 -4.93
CA ARG A 115 -11.99 7.55 -5.30
C ARG A 115 -12.83 6.35 -4.86
N ARG A 116 -12.28 5.15 -5.05
CA ARG A 116 -12.96 3.93 -4.64
C ARG A 116 -13.22 3.93 -3.14
N GLN A 117 -12.26 4.38 -2.36
CA GLN A 117 -12.42 4.49 -0.92
C GLN A 117 -13.49 5.51 -0.54
N LEU A 118 -13.50 6.65 -1.21
CA LEU A 118 -14.50 7.68 -0.96
C LEU A 118 -15.89 7.19 -1.33
N GLU A 119 -16.02 6.50 -2.43
CA GLU A 119 -17.30 5.93 -2.86
C GLU A 119 -17.80 4.91 -1.85
N SER A 120 -16.92 4.07 -1.35
CA SER A 120 -17.28 3.09 -0.34
C SER A 120 -17.83 3.76 0.92
N ILE A 121 -17.19 4.83 1.35
CA ILE A 121 -17.65 5.58 2.52
C ILE A 121 -18.99 6.24 2.24
N ALA A 122 -19.13 6.84 1.08
CA ALA A 122 -20.37 7.51 0.69
C ALA A 122 -21.54 6.53 0.61
N ASP A 123 -21.30 5.36 0.06
CA ASP A 123 -22.33 4.32 -0.02
C ASP A 123 -22.79 3.89 1.37
N ARG A 124 -21.85 3.71 2.29
CA ARG A 124 -22.19 3.34 3.66
C ARG A 124 -23.02 4.41 4.34
N LYS A 125 -22.67 5.68 4.13
CA LYS A 125 -23.41 6.79 4.69
C LYS A 125 -24.80 6.88 4.09
N SER A 126 -24.90 6.61 2.81
CA SER A 126 -26.18 6.62 2.11
C SER A 126 -27.12 5.56 2.69
N ASP A 127 -26.59 4.35 2.89
CA ASP A 127 -27.37 3.27 3.48
C ASP A 127 -27.87 3.62 4.87
N ILE A 128 -27.01 4.23 5.67
CA ILE A 128 -27.38 4.64 7.02
C ILE A 128 -28.41 5.76 6.96
N GLY A 129 -28.23 6.70 6.05
CA GLY A 129 -29.11 7.86 5.93
C GLY A 129 -30.51 7.52 5.49
N GLU A 130 -30.68 6.42 4.80
CA GLU A 130 -32.01 6.00 4.32
C GLU A 130 -32.86 5.39 5.43
N GLU A 131 -32.26 5.03 6.52
CA GLU A 131 -33.00 4.48 7.65
C GLU A 131 -33.60 5.60 8.50
#